data_46cbf1f796f2153351c3f1841df7cec1
#
_entry.id   46cbf1f796f2153351c3f1841df7cec1
#
_cell.length_a   1.000
_cell.length_b   1.000
_cell.length_c   1.000
_cell.angle_alpha   90.00
_cell.angle_beta   90.00
_cell.angle_gamma   90.00
#
_symmetry.space_group_name_H-M   'P 1'
#
loop_
_entity.id
_entity.type
_entity.pdbx_description
1 polymer ?
#
loop_
_entity_poly.entity_id
_entity_poly.type
_entity_poly.pdbx_seq_one_letter_code
_entity_poly.pdbx_strand_id
1 'polypeptide(L)'
;MPPRRSRLRRLLPRALSVAAALAATAAAVVAYLWATLPDPSPLARQNPRTTALMEQRREEARAARRPFRIRQEWVGIDGISRSLVDAVVLSEDARFFGHEGFDWEAIREAAEADLKEGRFARGASTITQQLAKNLYLGTEKKLSRKVKEAILSAKLERTLSKRRILAVYLNVAEWGEGVFGVEAGARHHLGVSAAALSPAQAAVLASMLPAPRRVDLARPSGWLRGRARRLLDRMRDAGHLSADAHLHASAEMERILAGPAPADDRGGEEPPEDEAPIETETATATEAPSEAPITPTEAPAAARTETPAPAAPSPQPSPPLRGGEGE
;
A
#
# COMPACT_ATOMS: atom_id res chain seq x y z
N MET A 1 58.49 -21.98 13.52
CA MET A 1 57.29 -21.35 12.98
C MET A 1 56.69 -20.42 14.01
N PRO A 2 56.48 -19.10 13.77
CA PRO A 2 55.89 -18.21 14.75
C PRO A 2 54.41 -18.55 14.94
N PRO A 3 53.87 -18.49 16.16
CA PRO A 3 52.55 -18.97 16.49
C PRO A 3 51.45 -18.14 15.76
N ARG A 4 50.50 -18.82 15.10
CA ARG A 4 49.34 -18.25 14.36
C ARG A 4 48.57 -17.18 15.17
N ARG A 5 48.64 -17.19 16.49
CA ARG A 5 47.96 -16.21 17.40
C ARG A 5 48.49 -14.78 17.30
N SER A 6 49.76 -14.56 16.90
CA SER A 6 50.32 -13.21 16.78
C SER A 6 49.89 -12.45 15.53
N ARG A 7 49.54 -13.15 14.43
CA ARG A 7 48.99 -12.53 13.20
C ARG A 7 47.53 -12.09 13.36
N LEU A 8 46.72 -12.91 14.03
CA LEU A 8 45.31 -12.57 14.32
C LEU A 8 45.19 -11.29 15.19
N ARG A 9 46.02 -11.15 16.20
CA ARG A 9 46.03 -9.95 17.07
C ARG A 9 46.36 -8.65 16.34
N ARG A 10 47.11 -8.70 15.23
CA ARG A 10 47.45 -7.52 14.42
C ARG A 10 46.44 -7.24 13.31
N LEU A 11 45.68 -8.24 12.86
CA LEU A 11 44.64 -8.09 11.82
C LEU A 11 43.32 -7.56 12.38
N LEU A 12 42.99 -7.92 13.63
CA LEU A 12 41.72 -7.51 14.26
C LEU A 12 41.53 -5.98 14.37
N PRO A 13 42.53 -5.19 14.86
CA PRO A 13 42.36 -3.73 14.92
C PRO A 13 42.29 -3.09 13.54
N ARG A 14 42.98 -3.61 12.54
CA ARG A 14 42.85 -3.11 11.15
C ARG A 14 41.48 -3.41 10.54
N ALA A 15 40.94 -4.61 10.76
CA ALA A 15 39.59 -4.96 10.32
C ALA A 15 38.53 -4.08 10.99
N LEU A 16 38.67 -3.83 12.30
CA LEU A 16 37.81 -2.90 13.04
C LEU A 16 37.90 -1.45 12.51
N SER A 17 39.10 -0.97 12.21
CA SER A 17 39.27 0.38 11.62
C SER A 17 38.65 0.51 10.24
N VAL A 18 38.80 -0.51 9.39
CA VAL A 18 38.14 -0.55 8.05
C VAL A 18 36.61 -0.59 8.21
N ALA A 19 36.10 -1.44 9.10
CA ALA A 19 34.66 -1.50 9.35
C ALA A 19 34.11 -0.17 9.88
N ALA A 20 34.82 0.49 10.80
CA ALA A 20 34.47 1.81 11.31
C ALA A 20 34.48 2.89 10.22
N ALA A 21 35.48 2.88 9.34
CA ALA A 21 35.56 3.81 8.21
C ALA A 21 34.39 3.59 7.22
N LEU A 22 34.07 2.35 6.89
CA LEU A 22 32.92 2.00 6.05
C LEU A 22 31.59 2.45 6.67
N ALA A 23 31.41 2.21 7.97
CA ALA A 23 30.21 2.65 8.70
C ALA A 23 30.10 4.19 8.73
N ALA A 24 31.20 4.90 8.96
CA ALA A 24 31.23 6.38 8.92
C ALA A 24 30.90 6.91 7.52
N THR A 25 31.47 6.29 6.47
CA THR A 25 31.16 6.65 5.08
C THR A 25 29.68 6.41 4.76
N ALA A 26 29.12 5.25 5.14
CA ALA A 26 27.71 4.95 4.96
C ALA A 26 26.82 5.97 5.68
N ALA A 27 27.15 6.30 6.93
CA ALA A 27 26.41 7.31 7.70
C ALA A 27 26.48 8.70 7.04
N ALA A 28 27.64 9.11 6.53
CA ALA A 28 27.80 10.36 5.80
C ALA A 28 26.97 10.39 4.51
N VAL A 29 26.93 9.29 3.76
CA VAL A 29 26.10 9.16 2.55
C VAL A 29 24.61 9.25 2.91
N VAL A 30 24.16 8.57 3.96
CA VAL A 30 22.78 8.65 4.42
C VAL A 30 22.42 10.07 4.85
N ALA A 31 23.30 10.74 5.63
CA ALA A 31 23.08 12.12 6.05
C ALA A 31 23.02 13.08 4.85
N TYR A 32 23.90 12.92 3.89
CA TYR A 32 23.90 13.69 2.65
C TYR A 32 22.60 13.50 1.86
N LEU A 33 22.18 12.24 1.66
CA LEU A 33 20.93 11.93 0.97
C LEU A 33 19.73 12.46 1.75
N TRP A 34 19.75 12.36 3.08
CA TRP A 34 18.69 12.93 3.92
C TRP A 34 18.57 14.44 3.73
N ALA A 35 19.67 15.16 3.67
CA ALA A 35 19.70 16.61 3.49
C ALA A 35 19.30 17.05 2.08
N THR A 36 19.66 16.28 1.04
CA THR A 36 19.50 16.66 -0.36
C THR A 36 18.24 16.14 -1.04
N LEU A 37 17.65 15.05 -0.53
CA LEU A 37 16.39 14.51 -1.06
C LEU A 37 15.21 15.41 -0.70
N PRO A 38 14.17 15.47 -1.57
CA PRO A 38 13.00 16.32 -1.37
C PRO A 38 12.38 16.24 0.01
N ASP A 39 11.90 17.38 0.50
CA ASP A 39 11.11 17.48 1.73
C ASP A 39 9.63 17.20 1.42
N PRO A 40 9.01 16.19 2.05
CA PRO A 40 7.59 15.89 1.86
C PRO A 40 6.64 16.78 2.68
N SER A 41 7.14 17.70 3.53
CA SER A 41 6.31 18.54 4.41
C SER A 41 5.17 19.28 3.70
N PRO A 42 5.32 19.81 2.48
CA PRO A 42 4.22 20.45 1.77
C PRO A 42 3.03 19.50 1.53
N LEU A 43 3.28 18.18 1.40
CA LEU A 43 2.23 17.19 1.19
C LEU A 43 1.26 17.04 2.37
N ALA A 44 1.61 17.53 3.56
CA ALA A 44 0.70 17.54 4.70
C ALA A 44 -0.58 18.35 4.41
N ARG A 45 -0.45 19.42 3.61
CA ARG A 45 -1.53 20.38 3.34
C ARG A 45 -1.84 20.57 1.84
N GLN A 46 -0.93 20.21 0.97
CA GLN A 46 -1.05 20.43 -0.47
C GLN A 46 -0.99 19.11 -1.24
N ASN A 47 -1.74 19.03 -2.31
CA ASN A 47 -1.66 17.91 -3.24
C ASN A 47 -0.58 18.17 -4.28
N PRO A 48 0.25 17.18 -4.66
CA PRO A 48 1.23 17.35 -5.71
C PRO A 48 0.53 17.58 -7.05
N ARG A 49 1.04 18.53 -7.84
CA ARG A 49 0.51 18.82 -9.18
C ARG A 49 0.97 17.80 -10.22
N THR A 50 2.12 17.22 -10.00
CA THR A 50 2.74 16.18 -10.85
C THR A 50 3.60 15.27 -9.99
N THR A 51 3.98 14.12 -10.52
CA THR A 51 4.85 13.14 -9.86
C THR A 51 5.95 12.69 -10.82
N ALA A 52 7.05 12.15 -10.28
CA ALA A 52 8.12 11.60 -11.12
C ALA A 52 7.60 10.49 -12.06
N LEU A 53 6.62 9.70 -11.60
CA LEU A 53 5.98 8.69 -12.44
C LEU A 53 5.21 9.32 -13.61
N MET A 54 4.44 10.38 -13.36
CA MET A 54 3.70 11.10 -14.42
C MET A 54 4.64 11.71 -15.46
N GLU A 55 5.74 12.33 -15.02
CA GLU A 55 6.74 12.90 -15.93
C GLU A 55 7.43 11.80 -16.74
N GLN A 56 7.80 10.70 -16.10
CA GLN A 56 8.36 9.54 -16.80
C GLN A 56 7.39 9.02 -17.89
N ARG A 57 6.10 8.89 -17.59
CA ARG A 57 5.11 8.45 -18.60
C ARG A 57 4.97 9.44 -19.77
N ARG A 58 5.07 10.74 -19.48
CA ARG A 58 5.11 11.77 -20.54
C ARG A 58 6.33 11.62 -21.44
N GLU A 59 7.50 11.38 -20.84
CA GLU A 59 8.73 11.17 -21.61
C GLU A 59 8.71 9.90 -22.44
N GLU A 60 8.25 8.78 -21.87
CA GLU A 60 8.06 7.51 -22.58
C GLU A 60 7.15 7.70 -23.82
N ALA A 61 6.02 8.38 -23.63
CA ALA A 61 5.09 8.64 -24.73
C ALA A 61 5.69 9.58 -25.80
N ARG A 62 6.45 10.62 -25.37
CA ARG A 62 7.14 11.53 -26.28
C ARG A 62 8.21 10.80 -27.09
N ALA A 63 9.02 9.95 -26.43
CA ALA A 63 10.03 9.14 -27.11
C ALA A 63 9.41 8.18 -28.13
N ALA A 64 8.23 7.62 -27.80
CA ALA A 64 7.47 6.75 -28.69
C ALA A 64 6.63 7.53 -29.74
N ARG A 65 6.70 8.87 -29.76
CA ARG A 65 5.88 9.74 -30.61
C ARG A 65 4.39 9.46 -30.53
N ARG A 66 3.91 9.12 -29.33
CA ARG A 66 2.48 8.84 -29.08
C ARG A 66 1.82 10.00 -28.36
N PRO A 67 0.54 10.33 -28.66
CA PRO A 67 -0.21 11.29 -27.88
C PRO A 67 -0.38 10.74 -26.44
N PHE A 68 -0.18 11.61 -25.44
CA PHE A 68 -0.33 11.24 -24.04
C PHE A 68 -1.01 12.37 -23.26
N ARG A 69 -2.06 12.02 -22.55
CA ARG A 69 -2.79 12.95 -21.68
C ARG A 69 -2.97 12.32 -20.31
N ILE A 70 -2.61 13.05 -19.26
CA ILE A 70 -2.90 12.67 -17.88
C ILE A 70 -4.35 13.02 -17.57
N ARG A 71 -5.06 12.02 -17.08
CA ARG A 71 -6.40 12.14 -16.48
C ARG A 71 -6.25 11.89 -15.01
N GLN A 72 -6.52 12.90 -14.18
CA GLN A 72 -6.46 12.81 -12.72
C GLN A 72 -7.54 13.71 -12.12
N GLU A 73 -8.24 13.16 -11.15
CA GLU A 73 -9.20 13.88 -10.32
C GLU A 73 -8.93 13.54 -8.87
N TRP A 74 -8.73 14.56 -8.03
CA TRP A 74 -8.43 14.39 -6.62
C TRP A 74 -9.69 14.23 -5.80
N VAL A 75 -9.72 13.19 -4.95
CA VAL A 75 -10.77 12.98 -3.96
C VAL A 75 -10.15 12.85 -2.57
N GLY A 76 -10.83 13.38 -1.54
CA GLY A 76 -10.45 13.13 -0.15
C GLY A 76 -10.63 11.65 0.19
N ILE A 77 -9.89 11.16 1.20
CA ILE A 77 -9.98 9.76 1.61
C ILE A 77 -11.41 9.36 2.03
N ASP A 78 -12.17 10.30 2.56
CA ASP A 78 -13.58 10.10 2.94
C ASP A 78 -14.54 10.05 1.74
N GLY A 79 -14.10 10.50 0.57
CA GLY A 79 -14.80 10.37 -0.71
C GLY A 79 -14.45 9.10 -1.47
N ILE A 80 -13.73 8.15 -0.87
CA ILE A 80 -13.37 6.87 -1.45
C ILE A 80 -14.12 5.76 -0.71
N SER A 81 -14.69 4.82 -1.46
CA SER A 81 -15.36 3.64 -0.90
C SER A 81 -14.46 2.94 0.14
N ARG A 82 -15.03 2.63 1.29
CA ARG A 82 -14.33 1.88 2.33
C ARG A 82 -13.82 0.54 1.80
N SER A 83 -14.61 -0.14 0.99
CA SER A 83 -14.24 -1.41 0.38
C SER A 83 -12.98 -1.29 -0.49
N LEU A 84 -12.81 -0.17 -1.20
CA LEU A 84 -11.59 0.04 -1.99
C LEU A 84 -10.37 0.32 -1.11
N VAL A 85 -10.53 1.14 -0.07
CA VAL A 85 -9.45 1.40 0.90
C VAL A 85 -8.97 0.09 1.50
N ASP A 86 -9.90 -0.74 1.98
CA ASP A 86 -9.60 -2.03 2.58
C ASP A 86 -8.98 -3.01 1.58
N ALA A 87 -9.50 -3.08 0.34
CA ALA A 87 -8.96 -3.91 -0.72
C ALA A 87 -7.52 -3.53 -1.07
N VAL A 88 -7.23 -2.22 -1.22
CA VAL A 88 -5.87 -1.74 -1.54
C VAL A 88 -4.91 -2.02 -0.40
N VAL A 89 -5.29 -1.75 0.85
CA VAL A 89 -4.45 -2.04 2.01
C VAL A 89 -4.17 -3.53 2.10
N LEU A 90 -5.18 -4.38 2.00
CA LEU A 90 -4.99 -5.83 2.03
C LEU A 90 -4.15 -6.36 0.87
N SER A 91 -4.26 -5.78 -0.33
CA SER A 91 -3.54 -6.28 -1.49
C SER A 91 -2.09 -5.83 -1.53
N GLU A 92 -1.79 -4.59 -1.14
CA GLU A 92 -0.50 -3.94 -1.32
C GLU A 92 0.34 -3.90 -0.03
N ASP A 93 -0.31 -3.83 1.15
CA ASP A 93 0.37 -3.62 2.42
C ASP A 93 -0.57 -3.91 3.60
N ALA A 94 -0.83 -5.19 3.87
CA ALA A 94 -1.84 -5.62 4.84
C ALA A 94 -1.60 -5.08 6.27
N ARG A 95 -0.34 -4.79 6.62
CA ARG A 95 0.05 -4.24 7.93
C ARG A 95 0.35 -2.73 7.88
N PHE A 96 -0.12 -2.02 6.85
CA PHE A 96 0.16 -0.60 6.61
C PHE A 96 0.04 0.29 7.85
N PHE A 97 -0.98 0.11 8.65
CA PHE A 97 -1.22 0.91 9.85
C PHE A 97 -0.35 0.52 11.05
N GLY A 98 0.36 -0.63 10.97
CA GLY A 98 1.15 -1.20 12.07
C GLY A 98 2.66 -0.96 11.98
N HIS A 99 3.16 -0.37 10.89
CA HIS A 99 4.58 -0.11 10.70
C HIS A 99 4.89 1.33 10.31
N GLU A 100 6.14 1.74 10.37
CA GLU A 100 6.63 3.10 10.02
C GLU A 100 7.42 3.08 8.69
N GLY A 101 6.74 2.74 7.59
CA GLY A 101 7.29 2.76 6.23
C GLY A 101 7.97 1.48 5.79
N PHE A 102 8.34 0.59 6.71
CA PHE A 102 8.92 -0.72 6.42
C PHE A 102 8.20 -1.80 7.21
N ASP A 103 7.67 -2.77 6.51
CA ASP A 103 7.14 -3.98 7.12
C ASP A 103 8.27 -5.00 7.28
N TRP A 104 8.96 -4.94 8.43
CA TRP A 104 10.09 -5.83 8.73
C TRP A 104 9.69 -7.29 8.83
N GLU A 105 8.45 -7.56 9.19
CA GLU A 105 7.92 -8.90 9.28
C GLU A 105 7.68 -9.47 7.88
N ALA A 106 7.04 -8.71 6.98
CA ALA A 106 6.89 -9.10 5.57
C ALA A 106 8.27 -9.28 4.87
N ILE A 107 9.25 -8.41 5.18
CA ILE A 107 10.61 -8.55 4.66
C ILE A 107 11.26 -9.85 5.14
N ARG A 108 11.08 -10.20 6.41
CA ARG A 108 11.60 -11.45 6.98
C ARG A 108 10.92 -12.66 6.35
N GLU A 109 9.58 -12.67 6.28
CA GLU A 109 8.78 -13.73 5.66
C GLU A 109 9.20 -13.96 4.20
N ALA A 110 9.35 -12.86 3.44
CA ALA A 110 9.83 -12.91 2.07
C ALA A 110 11.24 -13.50 1.97
N ALA A 111 12.17 -13.09 2.84
CA ALA A 111 13.54 -13.63 2.84
C ALA A 111 13.59 -15.12 3.22
N GLU A 112 12.74 -15.57 4.13
CA GLU A 112 12.62 -16.99 4.50
C GLU A 112 12.05 -17.83 3.35
N ALA A 113 11.04 -17.31 2.64
CA ALA A 113 10.49 -17.96 1.45
C ALA A 113 11.53 -18.04 0.33
N ASP A 114 12.30 -16.96 0.08
CA ASP A 114 13.37 -16.93 -0.91
C ASP A 114 14.45 -17.99 -0.66
N LEU A 115 14.83 -18.16 0.62
CA LEU A 115 15.80 -19.17 1.03
C LEU A 115 15.27 -20.59 0.79
N LYS A 116 13.96 -20.81 0.99
CA LYS A 116 13.33 -22.12 0.78
C LYS A 116 13.14 -22.48 -0.70
N GLU A 117 12.77 -21.48 -1.51
CA GLU A 117 12.36 -21.69 -2.89
C GLU A 117 13.46 -21.37 -3.91
N GLY A 118 14.59 -20.80 -3.46
CA GLY A 118 15.72 -20.45 -4.34
C GLY A 118 15.43 -19.34 -5.33
N ARG A 119 14.38 -18.54 -5.09
CA ARG A 119 13.99 -17.39 -5.92
C ARG A 119 13.77 -16.16 -5.05
N PHE A 120 14.07 -14.98 -5.62
CA PHE A 120 13.92 -13.73 -4.90
C PHE A 120 12.45 -13.36 -4.76
N ALA A 121 11.96 -13.31 -3.51
CA ALA A 121 10.61 -12.93 -3.19
C ALA A 121 10.33 -11.47 -3.60
N ARG A 122 9.31 -11.30 -4.40
CA ARG A 122 8.80 -10.00 -4.84
C ARG A 122 7.57 -9.69 -4.01
N GLY A 123 7.45 -8.47 -3.47
CA GLY A 123 6.23 -8.05 -2.78
C GLY A 123 6.38 -7.49 -1.37
N ALA A 124 7.59 -7.39 -0.82
CA ALA A 124 7.84 -6.76 0.48
C ALA A 124 7.87 -5.21 0.44
N SER A 125 7.38 -4.59 -0.64
CA SER A 125 7.35 -3.12 -0.74
C SER A 125 6.04 -2.57 -0.19
N THR A 126 6.13 -1.65 0.77
CA THR A 126 4.99 -1.02 1.42
C THR A 126 4.33 0.06 0.56
N ILE A 127 3.09 0.47 0.90
CA ILE A 127 2.39 1.61 0.28
C ILE A 127 3.25 2.88 0.38
N THR A 128 3.93 3.12 1.51
CA THR A 128 4.80 4.29 1.68
C THR A 128 6.00 4.26 0.74
N GLN A 129 6.61 3.09 0.52
CA GLN A 129 7.71 2.92 -0.43
C GLN A 129 7.24 3.12 -1.88
N GLN A 130 6.07 2.59 -2.23
CA GLN A 130 5.46 2.82 -3.54
C GLN A 130 5.14 4.30 -3.75
N LEU A 131 4.62 4.99 -2.73
CA LEU A 131 4.36 6.43 -2.77
C LEU A 131 5.65 7.23 -2.99
N ALA A 132 6.71 6.93 -2.23
CA ALA A 132 8.02 7.56 -2.38
C ALA A 132 8.57 7.41 -3.80
N LYS A 133 8.48 6.19 -4.36
CA LYS A 133 8.86 5.89 -5.75
C LYS A 133 8.05 6.72 -6.73
N ASN A 134 6.72 6.72 -6.63
CA ASN A 134 5.85 7.41 -7.57
C ASN A 134 6.02 8.92 -7.55
N LEU A 135 6.19 9.51 -6.35
CA LEU A 135 6.34 10.96 -6.20
C LEU A 135 7.67 11.50 -6.71
N TYR A 136 8.79 10.78 -6.44
CA TYR A 136 10.11 11.40 -6.51
C TYR A 136 11.14 10.65 -7.37
N LEU A 137 10.94 9.36 -7.70
CA LEU A 137 12.03 8.54 -8.23
C LEU A 137 11.72 7.87 -9.58
N GLY A 138 10.47 7.70 -9.97
CA GLY A 138 10.11 6.91 -11.16
C GLY A 138 10.41 5.41 -11.00
N THR A 139 10.45 4.68 -12.14
CA THR A 139 10.48 3.20 -12.15
C THR A 139 11.84 2.58 -12.53
N GLU A 140 12.91 3.37 -12.73
CA GLU A 140 14.22 2.83 -13.09
C GLU A 140 14.75 1.82 -12.05
N LYS A 141 15.22 0.65 -12.52
CA LYS A 141 15.75 -0.42 -11.65
C LYS A 141 17.22 -0.17 -11.32
N LYS A 142 17.53 0.65 -10.30
CA LYS A 142 18.90 0.90 -9.80
C LYS A 142 18.93 0.72 -8.27
N LEU A 143 19.99 0.09 -7.75
CA LEU A 143 20.15 -0.08 -6.30
C LEU A 143 20.17 1.26 -5.56
N SER A 144 20.84 2.28 -6.13
CA SER A 144 20.85 3.65 -5.58
C SER A 144 19.44 4.24 -5.44
N ARG A 145 18.51 3.90 -6.35
CA ARG A 145 17.10 4.29 -6.24
C ARG A 145 16.45 3.65 -5.00
N LYS A 146 16.73 2.36 -4.73
CA LYS A 146 16.13 1.69 -3.56
C LYS A 146 16.57 2.30 -2.23
N VAL A 147 17.83 2.77 -2.14
CA VAL A 147 18.32 3.53 -0.98
C VAL A 147 17.58 4.86 -0.83
N LYS A 148 17.43 5.62 -1.93
CA LYS A 148 16.68 6.89 -1.92
C LYS A 148 15.21 6.67 -1.55
N GLU A 149 14.59 5.61 -2.08
CA GLU A 149 13.22 5.22 -1.75
C GLU A 149 13.07 4.97 -0.24
N ALA A 150 14.00 4.23 0.35
CA ALA A 150 14.00 3.97 1.79
C ALA A 150 14.05 5.27 2.62
N ILE A 151 14.95 6.19 2.27
CA ILE A 151 15.09 7.47 2.96
C ILE A 151 13.83 8.34 2.79
N LEU A 152 13.28 8.40 1.58
CA LEU A 152 12.05 9.16 1.30
C LEU A 152 10.83 8.56 2.01
N SER A 153 10.75 7.23 2.13
CA SER A 153 9.71 6.57 2.92
C SER A 153 9.77 6.96 4.39
N ALA A 154 10.97 6.94 4.99
CA ALA A 154 11.16 7.41 6.36
C ALA A 154 10.81 8.90 6.54
N LYS A 155 11.12 9.74 5.56
CA LYS A 155 10.71 11.16 5.57
C LYS A 155 9.18 11.31 5.50
N LEU A 156 8.51 10.57 4.61
CA LEU A 156 7.05 10.57 4.48
C LEU A 156 6.37 10.19 5.79
N GLU A 157 6.79 9.09 6.42
CA GLU A 157 6.21 8.61 7.68
C GLU A 157 6.42 9.59 8.85
N ARG A 158 7.57 10.26 8.90
CA ARG A 158 7.84 11.28 9.93
C ARG A 158 7.02 12.56 9.76
N THR A 159 6.54 12.81 8.57
CA THR A 159 5.93 14.10 8.19
C THR A 159 4.42 14.01 8.01
N LEU A 160 3.93 12.86 7.55
CA LEU A 160 2.52 12.65 7.20
C LEU A 160 1.88 11.59 8.10
N SER A 161 0.60 11.77 8.39
CA SER A 161 -0.18 10.69 9.00
C SER A 161 -0.40 9.54 8.00
N LYS A 162 -0.58 8.32 8.49
CA LYS A 162 -0.95 7.14 7.67
C LYS A 162 -2.13 7.42 6.74
N ARG A 163 -3.16 8.06 7.28
CA ARG A 163 -4.34 8.47 6.51
C ARG A 163 -3.97 9.40 5.34
N ARG A 164 -3.03 10.35 5.56
CA ARG A 164 -2.57 11.25 4.49
C ARG A 164 -1.70 10.53 3.48
N ILE A 165 -0.80 9.66 3.90
CA ILE A 165 0.02 8.82 3.03
C ILE A 165 -0.88 8.02 2.08
N LEU A 166 -1.89 7.32 2.63
CA LEU A 166 -2.84 6.54 1.85
C LEU A 166 -3.68 7.41 0.91
N ALA A 167 -4.16 8.56 1.38
CA ALA A 167 -4.90 9.52 0.54
C ALA A 167 -4.07 9.99 -0.65
N VAL A 168 -2.79 10.35 -0.43
CA VAL A 168 -1.90 10.78 -1.52
C VAL A 168 -1.62 9.60 -2.45
N TYR A 169 -1.32 8.41 -1.91
CA TYR A 169 -1.06 7.20 -2.70
C TYR A 169 -2.21 6.90 -3.66
N LEU A 170 -3.43 6.80 -3.16
CA LEU A 170 -4.62 6.49 -3.97
C LEU A 170 -4.88 7.52 -5.07
N ASN A 171 -4.47 8.78 -4.84
CA ASN A 171 -4.66 9.85 -5.81
C ASN A 171 -3.51 10.00 -6.83
N VAL A 172 -2.32 9.43 -6.57
CA VAL A 172 -1.18 9.52 -7.49
C VAL A 172 -0.78 8.19 -8.14
N ALA A 173 -1.34 7.07 -7.68
CA ALA A 173 -1.13 5.77 -8.29
C ALA A 173 -1.64 5.77 -9.74
N GLU A 174 -0.94 5.05 -10.61
CA GLU A 174 -1.38 4.79 -11.99
C GLU A 174 -2.42 3.66 -11.97
N TRP A 175 -3.57 3.88 -12.60
CA TRP A 175 -4.67 2.92 -12.71
C TRP A 175 -4.93 2.47 -14.15
N GLY A 176 -4.15 2.96 -15.10
CA GLY A 176 -4.25 2.68 -16.53
C GLY A 176 -3.35 3.64 -17.31
N GLU A 177 -3.19 3.46 -18.59
CA GLU A 177 -2.34 4.35 -19.39
C GLU A 177 -2.85 5.79 -19.34
N GLY A 178 -2.07 6.68 -18.72
CA GLY A 178 -2.44 8.09 -18.52
C GLY A 178 -3.56 8.31 -17.51
N VAL A 179 -3.99 7.27 -16.77
CA VAL A 179 -5.04 7.35 -15.75
C VAL A 179 -4.39 7.32 -14.37
N PHE A 180 -4.41 8.45 -13.68
CA PHE A 180 -3.83 8.59 -12.35
C PHE A 180 -4.90 8.98 -11.34
N GLY A 181 -4.80 8.40 -10.15
CA GLY A 181 -5.77 8.62 -9.09
C GLY A 181 -7.02 7.76 -9.20
N VAL A 182 -7.50 7.38 -8.04
CA VAL A 182 -8.58 6.40 -7.87
C VAL A 182 -9.91 6.83 -8.49
N GLU A 183 -10.24 8.13 -8.45
CA GLU A 183 -11.49 8.63 -9.06
C GLU A 183 -11.44 8.48 -10.57
N ALA A 184 -10.33 8.90 -11.18
CA ALA A 184 -10.13 8.72 -12.62
C ALA A 184 -10.09 7.24 -13.01
N GLY A 185 -9.48 6.38 -12.17
CA GLY A 185 -9.44 4.93 -12.35
C GLY A 185 -10.81 4.28 -12.31
N ALA A 186 -11.61 4.59 -11.29
CA ALA A 186 -12.97 4.07 -11.13
C ALA A 186 -13.88 4.46 -12.29
N ARG A 187 -13.85 5.74 -12.68
CA ARG A 187 -14.62 6.23 -13.84
C ARG A 187 -14.17 5.60 -15.15
N HIS A 188 -12.85 5.46 -15.33
CA HIS A 188 -12.29 4.92 -16.58
C HIS A 188 -12.63 3.46 -16.80
N HIS A 189 -12.49 2.64 -15.76
CA HIS A 189 -12.64 1.19 -15.88
C HIS A 189 -14.05 0.68 -15.61
N LEU A 190 -14.80 1.36 -14.73
CA LEU A 190 -16.06 0.86 -14.18
C LEU A 190 -17.23 1.83 -14.35
N GLY A 191 -16.97 3.07 -14.85
CA GLY A 191 -18.01 4.07 -15.10
C GLY A 191 -18.64 4.66 -13.83
N VAL A 192 -18.08 4.41 -12.65
CA VAL A 192 -18.61 4.89 -11.34
C VAL A 192 -17.60 5.79 -10.64
N SER A 193 -18.05 6.57 -9.65
CA SER A 193 -17.13 7.34 -8.79
C SER A 193 -16.42 6.41 -7.80
N ALA A 194 -15.27 6.87 -7.28
CA ALA A 194 -14.53 6.13 -6.24
C ALA A 194 -15.37 5.91 -4.97
N ALA A 195 -16.28 6.82 -4.66
CA ALA A 195 -17.18 6.68 -3.51
C ALA A 195 -18.25 5.58 -3.71
N ALA A 196 -18.64 5.31 -4.96
CA ALA A 196 -19.72 4.38 -5.30
C ALA A 196 -19.24 2.95 -5.59
N LEU A 197 -17.94 2.67 -5.48
CA LEU A 197 -17.40 1.34 -5.76
C LEU A 197 -17.97 0.30 -4.79
N SER A 198 -18.56 -0.77 -5.35
CA SER A 198 -18.97 -1.97 -4.61
C SER A 198 -17.72 -2.76 -4.15
N PRO A 199 -17.86 -3.72 -3.21
CA PRO A 199 -16.76 -4.60 -2.83
C PRO A 199 -16.15 -5.38 -4.02
N ALA A 200 -16.96 -5.85 -4.96
CA ALA A 200 -16.50 -6.52 -6.17
C ALA A 200 -15.68 -5.59 -7.07
N GLN A 201 -16.22 -4.40 -7.35
CA GLN A 201 -15.54 -3.38 -8.12
C GLN A 201 -14.24 -2.92 -7.47
N ALA A 202 -14.24 -2.79 -6.15
CA ALA A 202 -13.06 -2.45 -5.35
C ALA A 202 -11.97 -3.53 -5.48
N ALA A 203 -12.34 -4.80 -5.36
CA ALA A 203 -11.40 -5.91 -5.48
C ALA A 203 -10.81 -6.02 -6.90
N VAL A 204 -11.63 -5.86 -7.93
CA VAL A 204 -11.17 -5.83 -9.32
C VAL A 204 -10.19 -4.69 -9.53
N LEU A 205 -10.57 -3.46 -9.14
CA LEU A 205 -9.75 -2.27 -9.35
C LEU A 205 -8.42 -2.36 -8.57
N ALA A 206 -8.44 -2.76 -7.28
CA ALA A 206 -7.23 -2.95 -6.49
C ALA A 206 -6.30 -4.02 -7.09
N SER A 207 -6.86 -5.07 -7.68
CA SER A 207 -6.09 -6.14 -8.32
C SER A 207 -5.32 -5.69 -9.57
N MET A 208 -5.64 -4.52 -10.12
CA MET A 208 -4.96 -3.97 -11.30
C MET A 208 -3.66 -3.22 -10.95
N LEU A 209 -3.48 -2.78 -9.68
CA LEU A 209 -2.37 -1.92 -9.27
C LEU A 209 -0.96 -2.42 -9.61
N PRO A 210 -0.66 -3.75 -9.57
CA PRO A 210 0.67 -4.23 -9.91
C PRO A 210 1.05 -4.04 -11.39
N ALA A 211 0.05 -4.08 -12.28
CA ALA A 211 0.27 -3.97 -13.72
C ALA A 211 -0.85 -3.17 -14.42
N PRO A 212 -1.10 -1.90 -14.02
CA PRO A 212 -2.30 -1.17 -14.39
C PRO A 212 -2.42 -0.88 -15.90
N ARG A 213 -1.29 -0.86 -16.62
CA ARG A 213 -1.25 -0.60 -18.06
C ARG A 213 -1.46 -1.85 -18.92
N ARG A 214 -1.46 -3.04 -18.30
CA ARG A 214 -1.61 -4.33 -18.99
C ARG A 214 -3.00 -4.92 -18.84
N VAL A 215 -3.81 -4.34 -17.95
CA VAL A 215 -5.16 -4.82 -17.68
C VAL A 215 -6.16 -4.18 -18.63
N ASP A 216 -6.93 -5.03 -19.29
CA ASP A 216 -8.08 -4.66 -20.11
C ASP A 216 -9.33 -5.38 -19.57
N LEU A 217 -10.28 -4.63 -19.02
CA LEU A 217 -11.52 -5.21 -18.52
C LEU A 217 -12.47 -5.70 -19.62
N ALA A 218 -12.25 -5.29 -20.87
CA ALA A 218 -12.98 -5.87 -22.00
C ALA A 218 -12.48 -7.29 -22.34
N ARG A 219 -11.22 -7.61 -21.96
CA ARG A 219 -10.60 -8.92 -22.14
C ARG A 219 -9.83 -9.31 -20.88
N PRO A 220 -10.54 -9.63 -19.78
CA PRO A 220 -9.92 -9.87 -18.49
C PRO A 220 -9.14 -11.19 -18.51
N SER A 221 -7.86 -11.12 -18.11
CA SER A 221 -6.99 -12.30 -18.02
C SER A 221 -7.39 -13.21 -16.84
N GLY A 222 -6.99 -14.48 -16.92
CA GLY A 222 -7.12 -15.45 -15.82
C GLY A 222 -6.39 -14.98 -14.55
N TRP A 223 -5.25 -14.33 -14.73
CA TRP A 223 -4.48 -13.71 -13.64
C TRP A 223 -5.31 -12.66 -12.88
N LEU A 224 -5.94 -11.71 -13.57
CA LEU A 224 -6.78 -10.69 -12.92
C LEU A 224 -7.94 -11.32 -12.17
N ARG A 225 -8.62 -12.28 -12.80
CA ARG A 225 -9.75 -13.01 -12.18
C ARG A 225 -9.32 -13.74 -10.92
N GLY A 226 -8.23 -14.50 -10.98
CA GLY A 226 -7.68 -15.20 -9.82
C GLY A 226 -7.28 -14.25 -8.71
N ARG A 227 -6.61 -13.13 -9.03
CA ARG A 227 -6.19 -12.13 -8.05
C ARG A 227 -7.39 -11.44 -7.37
N ALA A 228 -8.40 -11.03 -8.13
CA ALA A 228 -9.60 -10.39 -7.59
C ALA A 228 -10.39 -11.34 -6.67
N ARG A 229 -10.49 -12.63 -7.04
CA ARG A 229 -11.13 -13.66 -6.21
C ARG A 229 -10.40 -13.82 -4.88
N ARG A 230 -9.08 -14.04 -4.90
CA ARG A 230 -8.27 -14.14 -3.68
C ARG A 230 -8.38 -12.89 -2.80
N LEU A 231 -8.48 -11.72 -3.41
CA LEU A 231 -8.64 -10.48 -2.64
C LEU A 231 -10.00 -10.40 -1.95
N LEU A 232 -11.09 -10.81 -2.60
CA LEU A 232 -12.41 -10.93 -1.95
C LEU A 232 -12.39 -11.94 -0.80
N ASP A 233 -11.73 -13.08 -0.99
CA ASP A 233 -11.54 -14.07 0.08
C ASP A 233 -10.80 -13.45 1.28
N ARG A 234 -9.69 -12.75 1.04
CA ARG A 234 -8.94 -12.05 2.09
C ARG A 234 -9.75 -10.95 2.78
N MET A 235 -10.60 -10.22 2.05
CA MET A 235 -11.50 -9.22 2.63
C MET A 235 -12.54 -9.85 3.56
N ARG A 236 -13.06 -11.02 3.22
CA ARG A 236 -13.94 -11.81 4.11
C ARG A 236 -13.16 -12.28 5.35
N ASP A 237 -12.02 -12.90 5.16
CA ASP A 237 -11.22 -13.48 6.24
C ASP A 237 -10.71 -12.42 7.22
N ALA A 238 -10.47 -11.21 6.74
CA ALA A 238 -10.15 -10.04 7.56
C ALA A 238 -11.37 -9.37 8.22
N GLY A 239 -12.60 -9.88 7.99
CA GLY A 239 -13.82 -9.33 8.57
C GLY A 239 -14.35 -8.05 7.91
N HIS A 240 -13.82 -7.67 6.74
CA HIS A 240 -14.32 -6.52 5.98
C HIS A 240 -15.60 -6.84 5.19
N LEU A 241 -15.89 -8.13 4.97
CA LEU A 241 -17.11 -8.62 4.33
C LEU A 241 -17.74 -9.72 5.19
N SER A 242 -19.07 -9.70 5.32
CA SER A 242 -19.82 -10.86 5.81
C SER A 242 -19.82 -11.97 4.76
N ALA A 243 -20.18 -13.20 5.16
CA ALA A 243 -20.29 -14.33 4.24
C ALA A 243 -21.26 -14.03 3.08
N ASP A 244 -22.41 -13.43 3.38
CA ASP A 244 -23.41 -13.07 2.36
C ASP A 244 -22.91 -11.96 1.44
N ALA A 245 -22.24 -10.92 1.98
CA ALA A 245 -21.64 -9.86 1.18
C ALA A 245 -20.54 -10.41 0.27
N HIS A 246 -19.74 -11.36 0.73
CA HIS A 246 -18.71 -12.04 -0.07
C HIS A 246 -19.34 -12.84 -1.22
N LEU A 247 -20.41 -13.60 -1.00
CA LEU A 247 -21.12 -14.33 -2.05
C LEU A 247 -21.65 -13.38 -3.14
N HIS A 248 -22.31 -12.29 -2.73
CA HIS A 248 -22.81 -11.28 -3.67
C HIS A 248 -21.67 -10.60 -4.44
N ALA A 249 -20.59 -10.22 -3.76
CA ALA A 249 -19.43 -9.60 -4.38
C ALA A 249 -18.74 -10.56 -5.35
N SER A 250 -18.61 -11.85 -5.03
CA SER A 250 -18.06 -12.86 -5.91
C SER A 250 -18.88 -13.02 -7.20
N ALA A 251 -20.21 -13.09 -7.09
CA ALA A 251 -21.09 -13.15 -8.25
C ALA A 251 -21.05 -11.86 -9.09
N GLU A 252 -20.93 -10.70 -8.47
CA GLU A 252 -20.76 -9.42 -9.15
C GLU A 252 -19.41 -9.35 -9.87
N MET A 253 -18.32 -9.75 -9.21
CA MET A 253 -16.98 -9.81 -9.79
C MET A 253 -16.96 -10.68 -11.06
N GLU A 254 -17.57 -11.87 -11.02
CA GLU A 254 -17.65 -12.74 -12.20
C GLU A 254 -18.41 -12.07 -13.35
N ARG A 255 -19.48 -11.30 -13.06
CA ARG A 255 -20.19 -10.53 -14.09
C ARG A 255 -19.34 -9.41 -14.67
N ILE A 256 -18.59 -8.68 -13.83
CA ILE A 256 -17.66 -7.63 -14.30
C ILE A 256 -16.58 -8.23 -15.21
N LEU A 257 -16.07 -9.41 -14.84
CA LEU A 257 -15.00 -10.10 -15.55
C LEU A 257 -15.51 -11.15 -16.57
N ALA A 258 -16.81 -11.18 -16.85
CA ALA A 258 -17.36 -12.12 -17.81
C ALA A 258 -16.93 -11.87 -19.25
N GLY A 259 -16.44 -10.67 -19.62
CA GLY A 259 -15.94 -10.34 -20.96
C GLY A 259 -16.64 -11.05 -22.13
N PRO A 260 -16.58 -10.64 -23.34
CA PRO A 260 -16.98 -11.50 -24.45
C PRO A 260 -16.15 -12.80 -24.37
N ALA A 261 -16.82 -13.95 -24.51
CA ALA A 261 -16.19 -15.27 -24.40
C ALA A 261 -14.84 -15.28 -25.15
N PRO A 262 -13.73 -15.75 -24.52
CA PRO A 262 -12.43 -15.69 -25.15
C PRO A 262 -12.46 -16.48 -26.46
N ALA A 263 -12.19 -15.79 -27.56
CA ALA A 263 -11.72 -16.47 -28.74
C ALA A 263 -10.33 -17.00 -28.38
N ASP A 264 -10.25 -18.29 -28.06
CA ASP A 264 -9.06 -19.12 -27.90
C ASP A 264 -7.87 -18.42 -27.19
N ASP A 265 -7.87 -18.47 -25.84
CA ASP A 265 -6.81 -17.86 -25.01
C ASP A 265 -5.50 -18.65 -25.11
N ARG A 266 -4.83 -18.51 -26.27
CA ARG A 266 -3.45 -18.95 -26.46
C ARG A 266 -2.50 -17.76 -26.52
N GLY A 267 -2.58 -16.81 -25.56
CA GLY A 267 -1.66 -15.68 -25.59
C GLY A 267 -1.89 -14.54 -24.62
N GLY A 268 -2.58 -14.73 -23.55
CA GLY A 268 -2.52 -13.81 -22.43
C GLY A 268 -1.18 -13.97 -21.71
N GLU A 269 -0.11 -13.27 -22.15
CA GLU A 269 1.14 -13.23 -21.40
C GLU A 269 0.84 -12.77 -19.98
N GLU A 270 1.03 -13.65 -19.00
CA GLU A 270 1.11 -13.27 -17.59
C GLU A 270 2.12 -12.13 -17.47
N PRO A 271 1.83 -11.09 -16.68
CA PRO A 271 2.83 -10.08 -16.37
C PRO A 271 4.07 -10.81 -15.88
N PRO A 272 5.29 -10.44 -16.33
CA PRO A 272 6.50 -11.13 -15.91
C PRO A 272 6.48 -11.21 -14.39
N GLU A 273 6.89 -12.34 -13.85
CA GLU A 273 6.93 -12.62 -12.39
C GLU A 273 7.61 -11.50 -11.59
N ASP A 274 8.36 -10.62 -12.29
CA ASP A 274 9.02 -9.42 -11.77
C ASP A 274 8.07 -8.35 -11.22
N GLU A 275 6.80 -8.33 -11.59
CA GLU A 275 5.83 -7.30 -11.19
C GLU A 275 4.64 -7.88 -10.40
N ALA A 276 4.52 -9.21 -10.29
CA ALA A 276 3.49 -9.83 -9.46
C ALA A 276 3.93 -9.87 -7.98
N PRO A 277 3.10 -9.43 -7.04
CA PRO A 277 3.34 -9.68 -5.62
C PRO A 277 3.36 -11.19 -5.37
N ILE A 278 4.26 -11.65 -4.50
CA ILE A 278 4.28 -13.05 -4.08
C ILE A 278 2.96 -13.35 -3.38
N GLU A 279 2.33 -14.41 -3.81
CA GLU A 279 1.27 -15.03 -3.05
C GLU A 279 1.88 -15.50 -1.72
N THR A 280 1.51 -14.86 -0.62
CA THR A 280 1.70 -15.49 0.68
C THR A 280 0.73 -16.67 0.70
N GLU A 281 1.23 -17.87 0.42
CA GLU A 281 0.51 -19.08 0.79
C GLU A 281 0.13 -18.95 2.26
N THR A 282 -1.16 -19.02 2.51
CA THR A 282 -1.71 -19.15 3.84
C THR A 282 -1.08 -20.41 4.42
N ALA A 283 -0.20 -20.25 5.41
CA ALA A 283 0.31 -21.37 6.16
C ALA A 283 -0.91 -22.16 6.65
N THR A 284 -1.06 -23.36 6.11
CA THR A 284 -2.04 -24.33 6.58
C THR A 284 -1.80 -24.50 8.06
N ALA A 285 -2.77 -24.10 8.88
CA ALA A 285 -2.72 -24.32 10.31
C ALA A 285 -2.48 -25.81 10.54
N THR A 286 -1.30 -26.15 11.01
CA THR A 286 -0.99 -27.48 11.51
C THR A 286 -1.90 -27.67 12.71
N GLU A 287 -2.76 -28.67 12.63
CA GLU A 287 -3.57 -29.16 13.74
C GLU A 287 -2.72 -29.28 15.00
N ALA A 288 -3.03 -28.46 15.99
CA ALA A 288 -2.55 -28.67 17.34
C ALA A 288 -3.31 -29.87 17.94
N PRO A 289 -2.64 -30.77 18.68
CA PRO A 289 -3.32 -31.91 19.27
C PRO A 289 -4.34 -31.43 20.31
N SER A 290 -5.53 -32.05 20.24
CA SER A 290 -6.64 -31.94 21.16
C SER A 290 -6.21 -32.11 22.62
N GLU A 291 -6.22 -31.03 23.39
CA GLU A 291 -6.25 -31.11 24.85
C GLU A 291 -7.67 -30.93 25.37
N ALA A 292 -8.01 -31.79 26.32
CA ALA A 292 -9.32 -31.98 26.95
C ALA A 292 -9.86 -30.72 27.66
N PRO A 293 -11.20 -30.63 27.87
CA PRO A 293 -11.84 -29.41 28.38
C PRO A 293 -11.56 -29.19 29.87
N ILE A 294 -10.99 -28.01 30.17
CA ILE A 294 -10.87 -27.54 31.56
C ILE A 294 -12.16 -26.80 31.91
N THR A 295 -12.84 -27.30 32.94
CA THR A 295 -14.03 -26.70 33.57
C THR A 295 -13.72 -25.28 34.08
N PRO A 296 -14.64 -24.32 33.98
CA PRO A 296 -14.44 -22.98 34.52
C PRO A 296 -14.66 -22.99 36.05
N THR A 297 -13.63 -22.58 36.78
CA THR A 297 -13.73 -22.25 38.19
C THR A 297 -14.30 -20.85 38.33
N GLU A 298 -15.40 -20.79 39.11
CA GLU A 298 -16.08 -19.57 39.54
C GLU A 298 -15.13 -18.56 40.18
N ALA A 299 -15.13 -17.29 39.70
CA ALA A 299 -14.49 -16.17 40.38
C ALA A 299 -15.56 -15.30 41.06
N PRO A 300 -15.30 -14.79 42.28
CA PRO A 300 -16.31 -14.08 43.09
C PRO A 300 -16.53 -12.64 42.57
N ALA A 301 -17.80 -12.23 42.70
CA ALA A 301 -18.29 -10.90 42.37
C ALA A 301 -17.60 -9.79 43.15
N ALA A 302 -16.99 -8.83 42.44
CA ALA A 302 -16.57 -7.56 43.00
C ALA A 302 -17.55 -6.45 42.63
N ALA A 303 -17.92 -5.68 43.63
CA ALA A 303 -18.93 -4.63 43.63
C ALA A 303 -18.70 -3.53 42.60
N ARG A 304 -19.77 -3.16 41.89
CA ARG A 304 -19.84 -1.95 41.06
C ARG A 304 -19.98 -0.73 41.95
N THR A 305 -19.03 0.17 41.91
CA THR A 305 -19.19 1.56 42.33
C THR A 305 -19.54 2.40 41.11
N GLU A 306 -20.77 2.87 41.07
CA GLU A 306 -21.25 3.84 40.07
C GLU A 306 -20.62 5.20 40.37
N THR A 307 -19.91 5.77 39.40
CA THR A 307 -19.49 7.17 39.40
C THR A 307 -20.50 7.95 38.52
N PRO A 308 -21.13 9.02 39.02
CA PRO A 308 -22.10 9.77 38.22
C PRO A 308 -21.41 10.61 37.15
N ALA A 309 -22.03 10.67 35.96
CA ALA A 309 -21.61 11.47 34.83
C ALA A 309 -21.69 12.98 35.13
N PRO A 310 -20.79 13.84 34.60
CA PRO A 310 -20.89 15.26 34.72
C PRO A 310 -22.03 15.84 33.85
N ALA A 311 -22.80 16.77 34.44
CA ALA A 311 -23.91 17.47 33.84
C ALA A 311 -23.48 18.32 32.63
N ALA A 312 -24.33 18.35 31.59
CA ALA A 312 -24.19 19.18 30.42
C ALA A 312 -24.32 20.68 30.77
N PRO A 313 -23.55 21.56 30.13
CA PRO A 313 -23.71 23.01 30.36
C PRO A 313 -24.95 23.54 29.65
N SER A 314 -25.66 24.42 30.34
CA SER A 314 -26.86 25.15 29.89
C SER A 314 -26.58 26.05 28.69
N PRO A 315 -27.55 26.23 27.77
CA PRO A 315 -27.38 27.14 26.63
C PRO A 315 -27.31 28.60 27.04
N GLN A 316 -26.36 29.35 26.46
CA GLN A 316 -26.23 30.79 26.64
C GLN A 316 -27.31 31.52 25.82
N PRO A 317 -27.83 32.67 26.33
CA PRO A 317 -28.81 33.48 25.62
C PRO A 317 -28.18 34.25 24.44
N SER A 318 -28.92 34.35 23.35
CA SER A 318 -28.56 35.06 22.13
C SER A 318 -28.44 36.57 22.38
N PRO A 319 -27.53 37.32 21.73
CA PRO A 319 -27.42 38.75 21.82
C PRO A 319 -28.55 39.44 21.09
N PRO A 320 -28.99 40.67 21.53
CA PRO A 320 -30.10 41.39 20.95
C PRO A 320 -29.77 41.96 19.58
N LEU A 321 -30.77 41.88 18.68
CA LEU A 321 -30.77 42.54 17.38
C LEU A 321 -30.68 44.05 17.54
N ARG A 322 -29.65 44.68 16.97
CA ARG A 322 -29.62 46.14 16.80
C ARG A 322 -30.58 46.53 15.67
N GLY A 323 -31.56 47.34 16.05
CA GLY A 323 -32.45 47.99 15.11
C GLY A 323 -31.72 49.01 14.25
N GLY A 324 -32.07 49.06 12.98
CA GLY A 324 -31.69 50.14 12.08
C GLY A 324 -32.58 51.36 12.28
N GLU A 325 -32.00 52.49 12.23
CA GLU A 325 -32.52 53.80 11.82
C GLU A 325 -31.47 54.29 10.85
N GLY A 326 -31.73 54.65 9.65
CA GLY A 326 -32.64 55.59 9.02
C GLY A 326 -31.91 56.92 8.83
N GLU A 327 -31.24 57.11 7.70
CA GLU A 327 -31.27 58.32 6.84
C GLU A 327 -30.48 58.03 5.58
#